data_8c4e90e4aff1dfc912fdb8d5319a4404
#
_entry.id   8c4e90e4aff1dfc912fdb8d5319a4404
#
_cell.length_a   1.000
_cell.length_b   1.000
_cell.length_c   1.000
_cell.angle_alpha   90.00
_cell.angle_beta   90.00
_cell.angle_gamma   90.00
#
_symmetry.space_group_name_H-M   'P 1'
#
loop_
_entity.id
_entity.type
_entity.pdbx_description
1 polymer ?
#
loop_
_entity_poly.entity_id
_entity_poly.type
_entity_poly.pdbx_seq_one_letter_code
_entity_poly.pdbx_strand_id
1 'polypeptide(L)'
;MSNHPDGAPRPTNRLISVFINGESEWRSGWRILIFVLVFAVAAMLVNGITATLVMLVPSLRALAGEALPDTPSANWYPLIAALITQAKTVAIALIASFICARWLERRTLASIGFKRHRGWAKDFALGSLLGAASLAFAVGLEAATGAVHLAPQVTGAGALATDFAYLFAFFVLAAAIEELLFRGFAFQALVHNLGGFAAIAITSIFFGLAHIKNANASTFSTINTILAGVWLGLAYLMTRSLWLATALHYSWNLVMVFVFGLPVSGFVSFQHLAWLRGESRGPAWISGSDYGPEAGAAATLALLVSTLVIWKSGWFRATPEMLAAVEHGKPERPLNITADDETASR
;
A
#
# COMPACT_ATOMS: atom_id res chain seq x y z
N MET A 1 22.76 -24.52 -37.39
CA MET A 1 23.26 -23.23 -36.85
C MET A 1 22.12 -22.24 -36.93
N SER A 2 21.38 -22.05 -35.87
CA SER A 2 20.26 -21.12 -35.82
C SER A 2 20.78 -19.76 -35.35
N ASN A 3 20.85 -18.82 -36.25
CA ASN A 3 21.12 -17.42 -35.95
C ASN A 3 19.94 -16.83 -35.18
N HIS A 4 20.12 -16.60 -33.88
CA HIS A 4 19.24 -15.73 -33.12
C HIS A 4 19.53 -14.27 -33.48
N PRO A 5 18.53 -13.43 -33.79
CA PRO A 5 18.71 -12.06 -34.26
C PRO A 5 19.23 -11.06 -33.22
N ASP A 6 19.38 -11.47 -31.97
CA ASP A 6 19.81 -10.58 -30.87
C ASP A 6 21.22 -10.97 -30.42
N GLY A 7 22.24 -10.28 -30.97
CA GLY A 7 23.67 -10.49 -30.70
C GLY A 7 24.15 -10.09 -29.27
N ALA A 8 23.36 -10.28 -28.23
CA ALA A 8 23.81 -10.09 -26.86
C ALA A 8 24.61 -11.34 -26.41
N PRO A 9 25.87 -11.18 -25.96
CA PRO A 9 26.67 -12.31 -25.52
C PRO A 9 26.04 -12.95 -24.28
N ARG A 10 25.73 -14.25 -24.36
CA ARG A 10 25.31 -15.02 -23.19
C ARG A 10 26.44 -14.98 -22.14
N PRO A 11 26.15 -14.75 -20.86
CA PRO A 11 27.17 -14.83 -19.83
C PRO A 11 27.77 -16.24 -19.83
N THR A 12 29.04 -16.32 -20.22
CA THR A 12 29.78 -17.58 -20.33
C THR A 12 30.17 -18.18 -18.99
N ASN A 13 29.98 -17.43 -17.89
CA ASN A 13 30.31 -17.84 -16.53
C ASN A 13 29.04 -18.15 -15.73
N ARG A 14 28.91 -19.39 -15.20
CA ARG A 14 27.80 -19.83 -14.35
C ARG A 14 27.58 -18.92 -13.12
N LEU A 15 28.64 -18.38 -12.53
CA LEU A 15 28.52 -17.46 -11.39
C LEU A 15 27.85 -16.14 -11.79
N ILE A 16 28.18 -15.60 -12.95
CA ILE A 16 27.55 -14.35 -13.45
C ILE A 16 26.08 -14.58 -13.74
N SER A 17 25.68 -15.75 -14.24
CA SER A 17 24.28 -16.08 -14.54
C SER A 17 23.38 -16.16 -13.30
N VAL A 18 23.93 -16.24 -12.09
CA VAL A 18 23.16 -16.14 -10.84
C VAL A 18 22.66 -14.71 -10.61
N PHE A 19 23.46 -13.71 -11.01
CA PHE A 19 23.18 -12.30 -10.74
C PHE A 19 22.49 -11.62 -11.92
N ILE A 20 22.87 -11.98 -13.16
CA ILE A 20 22.49 -11.29 -14.39
C ILE A 20 21.68 -12.26 -15.28
N ASN A 21 20.61 -11.73 -15.90
CA ASN A 21 19.79 -12.45 -16.87
C ASN A 21 20.46 -12.47 -18.25
N GLY A 22 19.84 -13.13 -19.24
CA GLY A 22 20.34 -13.20 -20.61
C GLY A 22 20.38 -11.86 -21.36
N GLU A 23 19.80 -10.81 -20.77
CA GLU A 23 19.76 -9.45 -21.31
C GLU A 23 20.78 -8.52 -20.62
N SER A 24 21.74 -9.09 -19.87
CA SER A 24 22.75 -8.36 -19.09
C SER A 24 22.18 -7.47 -17.98
N GLU A 25 20.99 -7.79 -17.48
CA GLU A 25 20.33 -7.07 -16.39
C GLU A 25 20.35 -7.88 -15.09
N TRP A 26 20.34 -7.19 -13.95
CA TRP A 26 20.20 -7.82 -12.65
C TRP A 26 18.87 -8.58 -12.54
N ARG A 27 18.90 -9.83 -12.05
CA ARG A 27 17.66 -10.60 -11.80
C ARG A 27 16.82 -9.92 -10.72
N SER A 28 15.49 -10.02 -10.83
CA SER A 28 14.53 -9.37 -9.91
C SER A 28 14.84 -9.62 -8.43
N GLY A 29 15.23 -10.84 -8.06
CA GLY A 29 15.57 -11.17 -6.67
C GLY A 29 16.68 -10.30 -6.11
N TRP A 30 17.74 -10.07 -6.87
CA TRP A 30 18.84 -9.19 -6.47
C TRP A 30 18.45 -7.72 -6.44
N ARG A 31 17.65 -7.26 -7.41
CA ARG A 31 17.11 -5.89 -7.41
C ARG A 31 16.29 -5.62 -6.15
N ILE A 32 15.42 -6.57 -5.76
CA ILE A 32 14.59 -6.46 -4.55
C ILE A 32 15.46 -6.50 -3.30
N LEU A 33 16.43 -7.43 -3.22
CA LEU A 33 17.36 -7.49 -2.08
C LEU A 33 18.12 -6.18 -1.90
N ILE A 34 18.67 -5.62 -2.98
CA ILE A 34 19.38 -4.35 -2.94
C ILE A 34 18.43 -3.23 -2.50
N PHE A 35 17.20 -3.19 -3.01
CA PHE A 35 16.19 -2.21 -2.59
C PHE A 35 15.89 -2.29 -1.10
N VAL A 36 15.68 -3.50 -0.57
CA VAL A 36 15.43 -3.73 0.86
C VAL A 36 16.63 -3.29 1.70
N LEU A 37 17.85 -3.61 1.28
CA LEU A 37 19.07 -3.19 1.96
C LEU A 37 19.26 -1.66 1.93
N VAL A 38 19.04 -1.01 0.78
CA VAL A 38 19.11 0.46 0.67
C VAL A 38 18.08 1.12 1.55
N PHE A 39 16.83 0.61 1.56
CA PHE A 39 15.77 1.10 2.45
C PHE A 39 16.16 0.93 3.92
N ALA A 40 16.63 -0.25 4.32
CA ALA A 40 17.02 -0.53 5.71
C ALA A 40 18.18 0.37 6.18
N VAL A 41 19.21 0.55 5.34
CA VAL A 41 20.36 1.43 5.65
C VAL A 41 19.89 2.90 5.74
N ALA A 42 19.09 3.38 4.79
CA ALA A 42 18.55 4.72 4.83
C ALA A 42 17.68 4.95 6.08
N ALA A 43 16.84 3.97 6.43
CA ALA A 43 16.02 4.02 7.64
C ALA A 43 16.88 4.06 8.90
N MET A 44 17.91 3.23 8.98
CA MET A 44 18.84 3.22 10.12
C MET A 44 19.56 4.56 10.27
N LEU A 45 20.08 5.13 9.18
CA LEU A 45 20.78 6.42 9.19
C LEU A 45 19.86 7.57 9.59
N VAL A 46 18.69 7.69 8.96
CA VAL A 46 17.73 8.77 9.24
C VAL A 46 17.19 8.66 10.67
N ASN A 47 16.86 7.46 11.15
CA ASN A 47 16.40 7.26 12.53
C ASN A 47 17.52 7.53 13.54
N GLY A 48 18.76 7.11 13.26
CA GLY A 48 19.92 7.39 14.09
C GLY A 48 20.20 8.89 14.21
N ILE A 49 20.18 9.62 13.08
CA ILE A 49 20.32 11.09 13.07
C ILE A 49 19.18 11.73 13.86
N THR A 50 17.94 11.32 13.64
CA THR A 50 16.76 11.83 14.36
C THR A 50 16.90 11.63 15.87
N ALA A 51 17.26 10.42 16.31
CA ALA A 51 17.47 10.10 17.72
C ALA A 51 18.58 10.96 18.34
N THR A 52 19.70 11.12 17.63
CA THR A 52 20.80 11.97 18.08
C THR A 52 20.37 13.43 18.23
N LEU A 53 19.64 13.98 17.25
CA LEU A 53 19.11 15.35 17.31
C LEU A 53 18.15 15.54 18.49
N VAL A 54 17.25 14.59 18.74
CA VAL A 54 16.33 14.61 19.90
C VAL A 54 17.09 14.57 21.21
N MET A 55 18.19 13.79 21.28
CA MET A 55 19.06 13.78 22.50
C MET A 55 19.75 15.11 22.73
N LEU A 56 20.31 15.71 21.66
CA LEU A 56 21.12 16.94 21.78
C LEU A 56 20.29 18.22 21.93
N VAL A 57 19.06 18.22 21.43
CA VAL A 57 18.17 19.38 21.39
C VAL A 57 16.89 19.12 22.18
N PRO A 58 16.81 19.48 23.46
CA PRO A 58 15.68 19.17 24.33
C PRO A 58 14.31 19.62 23.79
N SER A 59 14.26 20.75 23.06
CA SER A 59 13.02 21.24 22.44
C SER A 59 12.45 20.31 21.38
N LEU A 60 13.26 19.41 20.79
CA LEU A 60 12.80 18.41 19.82
C LEU A 60 12.16 17.18 20.47
N ARG A 61 12.32 16.99 21.79
CA ARG A 61 11.74 15.84 22.51
C ARG A 61 10.21 15.84 22.44
N ALA A 62 9.61 17.03 22.53
CA ALA A 62 8.16 17.17 22.37
C ALA A 62 7.70 16.68 20.98
N LEU A 63 8.44 17.01 19.91
CA LEU A 63 8.16 16.54 18.54
C LEU A 63 8.42 15.05 18.36
N ALA A 64 9.20 14.44 19.24
CA ALA A 64 9.40 12.98 19.29
C ALA A 64 8.31 12.25 20.13
N GLY A 65 7.34 12.99 20.67
CA GLY A 65 6.24 12.44 21.46
C GLY A 65 6.57 12.23 22.94
N GLU A 66 7.71 12.71 23.43
CA GLU A 66 8.06 12.69 24.84
C GLU A 66 7.26 13.78 25.59
N ALA A 67 6.63 13.41 26.72
CA ALA A 67 5.97 14.40 27.60
C ALA A 67 7.03 15.34 28.19
N LEU A 68 6.89 16.63 27.94
CA LEU A 68 7.72 17.63 28.62
C LEU A 68 7.16 17.88 30.03
N PRO A 69 8.02 17.89 31.08
CA PRO A 69 7.63 18.39 32.40
C PRO A 69 7.08 19.81 32.23
N ASP A 70 5.98 20.16 32.84
CA ASP A 70 5.38 21.51 32.83
C ASP A 70 4.57 21.93 31.59
N THR A 71 4.36 21.07 30.58
CA THR A 71 3.36 21.38 29.55
C THR A 71 1.99 20.88 29.97
N PRO A 72 0.92 21.70 29.91
CA PRO A 72 -0.44 21.21 30.04
C PRO A 72 -0.61 20.04 29.04
N SER A 73 -1.26 18.96 29.45
CA SER A 73 -1.42 17.74 28.70
C SER A 73 -2.10 17.97 27.35
N ALA A 74 -1.40 18.60 26.43
CA ALA A 74 -1.82 18.72 25.04
C ALA A 74 -1.58 17.35 24.40
N ASN A 75 -2.61 16.50 24.36
CA ASN A 75 -2.63 15.16 23.79
C ASN A 75 -2.29 15.10 22.30
N TRP A 76 -1.97 16.22 21.64
CA TRP A 76 -1.66 16.32 20.23
C TRP A 76 -0.18 16.06 19.87
N TYR A 77 0.77 16.17 20.84
CA TYR A 77 2.19 15.89 20.57
C TYR A 77 2.46 14.47 20.04
N PRO A 78 1.88 13.40 20.62
CA PRO A 78 2.03 12.06 20.09
C PRO A 78 1.46 11.92 18.67
N LEU A 79 0.36 12.63 18.37
CA LEU A 79 -0.27 12.61 17.06
C LEU A 79 0.62 13.27 15.99
N ILE A 80 1.21 14.43 16.31
CA ILE A 80 2.18 15.09 15.42
C ILE A 80 3.43 14.24 15.23
N ALA A 81 3.96 13.64 16.29
CA ALA A 81 5.11 12.76 16.21
C ALA A 81 4.84 11.56 15.29
N ALA A 82 3.63 11.01 15.35
CA ALA A 82 3.20 9.94 14.44
C ALA A 82 3.18 10.42 12.97
N LEU A 83 2.62 11.60 12.69
CA LEU A 83 2.64 12.18 11.32
C LEU A 83 4.06 12.43 10.81
N ILE A 84 4.93 13.00 11.64
CA ILE A 84 6.35 13.23 11.31
C ILE A 84 7.03 11.89 11.00
N THR A 85 6.75 10.86 11.79
CA THR A 85 7.31 9.51 11.58
C THR A 85 6.84 8.92 10.25
N GLN A 86 5.55 9.03 9.92
CA GLN A 86 5.03 8.57 8.63
C GLN A 86 5.65 9.36 7.46
N ALA A 87 5.68 10.69 7.54
CA ALA A 87 6.27 11.55 6.50
C ALA A 87 7.76 11.23 6.28
N LYS A 88 8.52 11.04 7.35
CA LYS A 88 9.92 10.61 7.32
C LYS A 88 10.07 9.25 6.63
N THR A 89 9.22 8.28 6.95
CA THR A 89 9.28 6.95 6.35
C THR A 89 8.91 6.97 4.85
N VAL A 90 7.92 7.80 4.45
CA VAL A 90 7.65 8.06 3.01
C VAL A 90 8.89 8.61 2.31
N ALA A 91 9.56 9.59 2.91
CA ALA A 91 10.77 10.19 2.34
C ALA A 91 11.89 9.14 2.17
N ILE A 92 12.10 8.28 3.18
CA ILE A 92 13.09 7.18 3.12
C ILE A 92 12.73 6.21 1.98
N ALA A 93 11.45 5.80 1.87
CA ALA A 93 10.99 4.90 0.82
C ALA A 93 11.16 5.51 -0.59
N LEU A 94 10.87 6.81 -0.75
CA LEU A 94 11.10 7.55 -1.99
C LEU A 94 12.58 7.64 -2.35
N ILE A 95 13.44 7.94 -1.38
CA ILE A 95 14.89 8.01 -1.58
C ILE A 95 15.44 6.64 -2.00
N ALA A 96 15.08 5.57 -1.30
CA ALA A 96 15.49 4.22 -1.64
C ALA A 96 15.01 3.82 -3.05
N SER A 97 13.73 4.11 -3.36
CA SER A 97 13.16 3.87 -4.68
C SER A 97 13.88 4.67 -5.77
N PHE A 98 14.21 5.95 -5.50
CA PHE A 98 14.96 6.80 -6.44
C PHE A 98 16.35 6.27 -6.70
N ILE A 99 17.09 5.91 -5.65
CA ILE A 99 18.45 5.34 -5.77
C ILE A 99 18.41 4.08 -6.63
N CYS A 100 17.52 3.14 -6.32
CA CYS A 100 17.42 1.89 -7.04
C CYS A 100 16.94 2.09 -8.49
N ALA A 101 15.91 2.89 -8.72
CA ALA A 101 15.43 3.18 -10.07
C ALA A 101 16.53 3.87 -10.93
N ARG A 102 17.26 4.83 -10.35
CA ARG A 102 18.27 5.61 -11.08
C ARG A 102 19.53 4.82 -11.38
N TRP A 103 20.02 4.02 -10.43
CA TRP A 103 21.33 3.38 -10.54
C TRP A 103 21.27 1.92 -11.00
N LEU A 104 20.21 1.16 -10.61
CA LEU A 104 20.07 -0.23 -11.05
C LEU A 104 19.36 -0.34 -12.40
N GLU A 105 18.38 0.53 -12.67
CA GLU A 105 17.53 0.41 -13.85
C GLU A 105 17.62 1.61 -14.81
N ARG A 106 18.38 2.65 -14.46
CA ARG A 106 18.51 3.90 -15.22
C ARG A 106 17.18 4.58 -15.54
N ARG A 107 16.18 4.38 -14.67
CA ARG A 107 14.83 4.93 -14.76
C ARG A 107 14.68 6.22 -13.95
N THR A 108 13.62 6.95 -14.21
CA THR A 108 13.23 8.14 -13.42
C THR A 108 12.35 7.76 -12.25
N LEU A 109 12.24 8.62 -11.23
CA LEU A 109 11.30 8.45 -10.11
C LEU A 109 9.85 8.36 -10.59
N ALA A 110 9.51 9.02 -11.70
CA ALA A 110 8.18 8.98 -12.30
C ALA A 110 7.74 7.54 -12.66
N SER A 111 8.70 6.65 -12.99
CA SER A 111 8.40 5.25 -13.32
C SER A 111 7.92 4.44 -12.13
N ILE A 112 8.13 4.88 -10.89
CA ILE A 112 7.70 4.17 -9.68
C ILE A 112 6.19 4.21 -9.49
N GLY A 113 5.49 5.18 -10.13
CA GLY A 113 4.02 5.22 -10.14
C GLY A 113 3.39 6.45 -9.49
N PHE A 114 4.14 7.35 -8.82
CA PHE A 114 3.59 8.61 -8.28
C PHE A 114 3.70 9.81 -9.25
N LYS A 115 3.85 9.55 -10.53
CA LYS A 115 3.76 10.61 -11.54
C LYS A 115 2.36 11.22 -11.54
N ARG A 116 2.27 12.55 -11.53
CA ARG A 116 1.00 13.29 -11.77
C ARG A 116 0.69 13.27 -13.26
N HIS A 117 0.09 12.17 -13.74
CA HIS A 117 -0.35 11.98 -15.11
C HIS A 117 -1.76 12.54 -15.34
N ARG A 118 -2.16 12.68 -16.57
CA ARG A 118 -3.54 13.11 -16.91
C ARG A 118 -4.53 12.05 -16.42
N GLY A 119 -5.29 12.35 -15.36
CA GLY A 119 -6.25 11.42 -14.74
C GLY A 119 -5.88 10.93 -13.33
N TRP A 120 -4.69 11.26 -12.81
CA TRP A 120 -4.28 10.87 -11.45
C TRP A 120 -5.29 11.25 -10.36
N ALA A 121 -5.88 12.45 -10.47
CA ALA A 121 -6.89 12.94 -9.51
C ALA A 121 -8.21 12.16 -9.61
N LYS A 122 -8.61 11.75 -10.84
CA LYS A 122 -9.76 10.84 -11.06
C LYS A 122 -9.48 9.48 -10.40
N ASP A 123 -8.31 8.89 -10.64
CA ASP A 123 -7.95 7.59 -10.08
C ASP A 123 -7.91 7.65 -8.55
N PHE A 124 -7.38 8.75 -7.99
CA PHE A 124 -7.37 8.97 -6.55
C PHE A 124 -8.78 9.13 -5.99
N ALA A 125 -9.63 9.96 -6.60
CA ALA A 125 -11.01 10.19 -6.14
C ALA A 125 -11.87 8.93 -6.24
N LEU A 126 -11.87 8.25 -7.39
CA LEU A 126 -12.64 7.02 -7.58
C LEU A 126 -12.12 5.87 -6.71
N GLY A 127 -10.79 5.78 -6.52
CA GLY A 127 -10.18 4.83 -5.60
C GLY A 127 -10.61 5.07 -4.16
N SER A 128 -10.61 6.34 -3.72
CA SER A 128 -11.08 6.73 -2.38
C SER A 128 -12.55 6.35 -2.16
N LEU A 129 -13.41 6.62 -3.13
CA LEU A 129 -14.82 6.24 -3.06
C LEU A 129 -15.01 4.72 -3.04
N LEU A 130 -14.29 3.99 -3.88
CA LEU A 130 -14.41 2.54 -3.96
C LEU A 130 -13.86 1.85 -2.69
N GLY A 131 -12.72 2.28 -2.16
CA GLY A 131 -12.16 1.74 -0.92
C GLY A 131 -13.08 2.01 0.28
N ALA A 132 -13.58 3.24 0.42
CA ALA A 132 -14.54 3.62 1.44
C ALA A 132 -15.85 2.81 1.34
N ALA A 133 -16.42 2.69 0.13
CA ALA A 133 -17.63 1.92 -0.11
C ALA A 133 -17.43 0.42 0.15
N SER A 134 -16.27 -0.13 -0.20
CA SER A 134 -15.95 -1.54 0.03
C SER A 134 -15.89 -1.88 1.53
N LEU A 135 -15.25 -1.01 2.34
CA LEU A 135 -15.27 -1.22 3.78
C LEU A 135 -16.66 -0.98 4.39
N ALA A 136 -17.35 0.09 3.98
CA ALA A 136 -18.71 0.34 4.46
C ALA A 136 -19.66 -0.83 4.14
N PHE A 137 -19.48 -1.48 2.99
CA PHE A 137 -20.22 -2.69 2.63
C PHE A 137 -19.88 -3.86 3.58
N ALA A 138 -18.60 -4.10 3.89
CA ALA A 138 -18.20 -5.15 4.83
C ALA A 138 -18.80 -4.92 6.22
N VAL A 139 -18.61 -3.72 6.79
CA VAL A 139 -19.14 -3.37 8.12
C VAL A 139 -20.68 -3.35 8.12
N GLY A 140 -21.30 -2.95 7.00
CA GLY A 140 -22.76 -3.02 6.84
C GLY A 140 -23.29 -4.46 6.91
N LEU A 141 -22.61 -5.43 6.31
CA LEU A 141 -22.94 -6.85 6.45
C LEU A 141 -22.76 -7.36 7.89
N GLU A 142 -21.67 -6.96 8.55
CA GLU A 142 -21.40 -7.34 9.93
C GLU A 142 -22.46 -6.74 10.88
N ALA A 143 -22.85 -5.49 10.67
CA ALA A 143 -23.92 -4.85 11.45
C ALA A 143 -25.29 -5.49 11.18
N ALA A 144 -25.61 -5.82 9.93
CA ALA A 144 -26.88 -6.49 9.57
C ALA A 144 -27.00 -7.90 10.18
N THR A 145 -25.85 -8.58 10.40
CA THR A 145 -25.83 -9.90 11.08
C THR A 145 -25.74 -9.78 12.59
N GLY A 146 -25.63 -8.55 13.15
CA GLY A 146 -25.42 -8.32 14.58
C GLY A 146 -24.00 -8.63 15.05
N ALA A 147 -23.07 -8.91 14.13
CA ALA A 147 -21.67 -9.22 14.46
C ALA A 147 -20.87 -7.98 14.86
N VAL A 148 -21.30 -6.79 14.44
CA VAL A 148 -20.77 -5.49 14.88
C VAL A 148 -21.91 -4.62 15.39
N HIS A 149 -21.71 -3.98 16.52
CA HIS A 149 -22.60 -2.96 17.07
C HIS A 149 -21.97 -1.59 16.91
N LEU A 150 -22.75 -0.64 16.38
CA LEU A 150 -22.31 0.74 16.16
C LEU A 150 -23.12 1.68 17.07
N ALA A 151 -22.44 2.49 17.86
CA ALA A 151 -23.05 3.50 18.73
C ALA A 151 -22.47 4.89 18.40
N PRO A 152 -23.25 5.97 18.53
CA PRO A 152 -22.70 7.32 18.41
C PRO A 152 -21.62 7.58 19.46
N GLN A 153 -20.50 8.18 19.05
CA GLN A 153 -19.52 8.71 19.97
C GLN A 153 -19.78 10.21 20.15
N VAL A 154 -19.90 10.65 21.42
CA VAL A 154 -20.18 12.05 21.69
C VAL A 154 -18.93 12.89 21.46
N THR A 155 -18.85 13.53 20.32
CA THR A 155 -17.72 14.37 19.90
C THR A 155 -18.25 15.66 19.29
N GLY A 156 -17.68 16.81 19.65
CA GLY A 156 -18.07 18.10 19.05
C GLY A 156 -17.66 18.19 17.58
N ALA A 157 -18.44 18.87 16.74
CA ALA A 157 -18.18 18.96 15.30
C ALA A 157 -16.77 19.50 14.95
N GLY A 158 -16.25 20.46 15.74
CA GLY A 158 -14.90 20.99 15.53
C GLY A 158 -13.80 19.94 15.79
N ALA A 159 -13.96 19.13 16.83
CA ALA A 159 -13.05 18.03 17.12
C ALA A 159 -13.10 16.97 16.02
N LEU A 160 -14.30 16.58 15.54
CA LEU A 160 -14.44 15.64 14.43
C LEU A 160 -13.72 16.09 13.15
N ALA A 161 -13.78 17.39 12.82
CA ALA A 161 -13.07 17.91 11.65
C ALA A 161 -11.54 17.83 11.79
N THR A 162 -11.03 18.11 12.99
CA THR A 162 -9.60 17.99 13.32
C THR A 162 -9.15 16.53 13.29
N ASP A 163 -9.91 15.64 13.90
CA ASP A 163 -9.65 14.19 13.96
C ASP A 163 -9.66 13.58 12.56
N PHE A 164 -10.65 13.97 11.72
CA PHE A 164 -10.68 13.59 10.31
C PHE A 164 -9.43 14.04 9.56
N ALA A 165 -9.07 15.32 9.67
CA ALA A 165 -7.89 15.86 8.97
C ALA A 165 -6.61 15.15 9.39
N TYR A 166 -6.46 14.87 10.68
CA TYR A 166 -5.32 14.12 11.22
C TYR A 166 -5.28 12.69 10.66
N LEU A 167 -6.37 11.92 10.81
CA LEU A 167 -6.45 10.53 10.37
C LEU A 167 -6.33 10.40 8.86
N PHE A 168 -6.89 11.36 8.10
CA PHE A 168 -6.71 11.42 6.66
C PHE A 168 -5.23 11.54 6.29
N ALA A 169 -4.52 12.51 6.88
CA ALA A 169 -3.11 12.70 6.63
C ALA A 169 -2.29 11.46 7.04
N PHE A 170 -2.60 10.91 8.22
CA PHE A 170 -1.92 9.72 8.73
C PHE A 170 -2.09 8.51 7.80
N PHE A 171 -3.33 8.16 7.43
CA PHE A 171 -3.58 6.97 6.61
C PHE A 171 -3.15 7.15 5.15
N VAL A 172 -3.18 8.37 4.59
CA VAL A 172 -2.60 8.63 3.26
C VAL A 172 -1.09 8.37 3.28
N LEU A 173 -0.37 8.85 4.29
CA LEU A 173 1.06 8.60 4.42
C LEU A 173 1.36 7.13 4.70
N ALA A 174 0.62 6.48 5.61
CA ALA A 174 0.79 5.06 5.93
C ALA A 174 0.57 4.17 4.69
N ALA A 175 -0.54 4.38 3.97
CA ALA A 175 -0.80 3.67 2.72
C ALA A 175 0.28 3.94 1.66
N ALA A 176 0.73 5.19 1.51
CA ALA A 176 1.78 5.54 0.55
C ALA A 176 3.10 4.81 0.83
N ILE A 177 3.47 4.62 2.11
CA ILE A 177 4.66 3.84 2.50
C ILE A 177 4.53 2.40 2.00
N GLU A 178 3.42 1.75 2.34
CA GLU A 178 3.21 0.35 2.01
C GLU A 178 3.11 0.15 0.49
N GLU A 179 2.40 1.03 -0.21
CA GLU A 179 2.33 0.95 -1.67
C GLU A 179 3.68 1.20 -2.35
N LEU A 180 4.53 2.11 -1.82
CA LEU A 180 5.90 2.30 -2.32
C LEU A 180 6.76 1.05 -2.13
N LEU A 181 6.66 0.40 -0.97
CA LEU A 181 7.46 -0.78 -0.66
C LEU A 181 7.02 -2.01 -1.46
N PHE A 182 5.69 -2.23 -1.57
CA PHE A 182 5.15 -3.45 -2.17
C PHE A 182 4.76 -3.30 -3.65
N ARG A 183 4.38 -2.08 -4.13
CA ARG A 183 3.93 -1.82 -5.52
C ARG A 183 4.80 -0.81 -6.26
N GLY A 184 5.79 -0.23 -5.58
CA GLY A 184 6.78 0.64 -6.20
C GLY A 184 7.86 -0.14 -6.97
N PHE A 185 9.12 0.12 -6.64
CA PHE A 185 10.28 -0.44 -7.32
C PHE A 185 10.29 -1.98 -7.36
N ALA A 186 10.03 -2.64 -6.22
CA ALA A 186 10.09 -4.10 -6.11
C ALA A 186 9.07 -4.80 -7.02
N PHE A 187 7.84 -4.29 -7.07
CA PHE A 187 6.79 -4.84 -7.93
C PHE A 187 7.14 -4.74 -9.41
N GLN A 188 7.65 -3.58 -9.82
CA GLN A 188 8.04 -3.37 -11.22
C GLN A 188 9.19 -4.26 -11.64
N ALA A 189 10.17 -4.50 -10.75
CA ALA A 189 11.24 -5.44 -11.00
C ALA A 189 10.73 -6.88 -11.20
N LEU A 190 9.66 -7.28 -10.48
CA LEU A 190 8.99 -8.57 -10.68
C LEU A 190 8.18 -8.59 -11.97
N VAL A 191 7.39 -7.57 -12.25
CA VAL A 191 6.58 -7.48 -13.49
C VAL A 191 7.47 -7.61 -14.72
N HIS A 192 8.60 -6.93 -14.72
CA HIS A 192 9.54 -6.93 -15.85
C HIS A 192 10.08 -8.35 -16.17
N ASN A 193 10.42 -9.13 -15.15
CA ASN A 193 11.06 -10.43 -15.34
C ASN A 193 10.09 -11.63 -15.29
N LEU A 194 9.00 -11.54 -14.51
CA LEU A 194 8.10 -12.65 -14.23
C LEU A 194 6.68 -12.42 -14.73
N GLY A 195 6.35 -11.18 -15.13
CA GLY A 195 5.01 -10.78 -15.53
C GLY A 195 4.11 -10.39 -14.36
N GLY A 196 2.98 -9.74 -14.68
CA GLY A 196 2.10 -9.10 -13.69
C GLY A 196 1.45 -10.07 -12.70
N PHE A 197 1.02 -11.26 -13.14
CA PHE A 197 0.41 -12.26 -12.24
C PHE A 197 1.37 -12.76 -11.17
N ALA A 198 2.60 -13.09 -11.57
CA ALA A 198 3.62 -13.53 -10.62
C ALA A 198 4.01 -12.40 -9.66
N ALA A 199 4.09 -11.16 -10.15
CA ALA A 199 4.36 -9.99 -9.31
C ALA A 199 3.25 -9.79 -8.26
N ILE A 200 1.96 -9.85 -8.66
CA ILE A 200 0.83 -9.82 -7.72
C ILE A 200 0.96 -10.93 -6.69
N ALA A 201 1.09 -12.18 -7.12
CA ALA A 201 1.11 -13.33 -6.21
C ALA A 201 2.24 -13.20 -5.18
N ILE A 202 3.46 -12.93 -5.62
CA ILE A 202 4.64 -12.81 -4.75
C ILE A 202 4.46 -11.65 -3.77
N THR A 203 4.15 -10.45 -4.26
CA THR A 203 4.05 -9.28 -3.37
C THR A 203 2.86 -9.36 -2.42
N SER A 204 1.75 -9.99 -2.82
CA SER A 204 0.59 -10.21 -1.94
C SER A 204 0.90 -11.18 -0.81
N ILE A 205 1.63 -12.26 -1.09
CA ILE A 205 2.08 -13.20 -0.04
C ILE A 205 2.97 -12.46 0.97
N PHE A 206 3.96 -11.70 0.49
CA PHE A 206 4.84 -10.93 1.38
C PHE A 206 4.08 -9.81 2.12
N PHE A 207 3.06 -9.21 1.52
CA PHE A 207 2.19 -8.25 2.18
C PHE A 207 1.44 -8.88 3.36
N GLY A 208 0.82 -10.06 3.16
CA GLY A 208 0.18 -10.80 4.26
C GLY A 208 1.19 -11.23 5.33
N LEU A 209 2.37 -11.73 4.93
CA LEU A 209 3.42 -12.14 5.88
C LEU A 209 3.96 -10.96 6.71
N ALA A 210 4.00 -9.75 6.17
CA ALA A 210 4.41 -8.57 6.93
C ALA A 210 3.46 -8.25 8.09
N HIS A 211 2.20 -8.70 8.03
CA HIS A 211 1.16 -8.44 9.02
C HIS A 211 0.94 -9.58 10.04
N ILE A 212 1.63 -10.71 9.93
CA ILE A 212 1.41 -11.87 10.82
C ILE A 212 1.78 -11.61 12.29
N LYS A 213 2.58 -10.57 12.55
CA LYS A 213 2.97 -10.16 13.91
C LYS A 213 2.11 -9.02 14.46
N ASN A 214 1.11 -8.55 13.73
CA ASN A 214 0.17 -7.58 14.24
C ASN A 214 -0.62 -8.18 15.42
N ALA A 215 -1.06 -7.33 16.34
CA ALA A 215 -1.88 -7.75 17.47
C ALA A 215 -3.14 -8.49 16.96
N ASN A 216 -3.47 -9.59 17.60
CA ASN A 216 -4.65 -10.42 17.28
C ASN A 216 -4.68 -11.00 15.85
N ALA A 217 -3.53 -11.05 15.16
CA ALA A 217 -3.45 -11.66 13.83
C ALA A 217 -3.83 -13.15 13.88
N SER A 218 -4.54 -13.60 12.87
CA SER A 218 -5.01 -14.98 12.70
C SER A 218 -4.67 -15.48 11.28
N THR A 219 -4.83 -16.77 11.06
CA THR A 219 -4.72 -17.33 9.70
C THR A 219 -5.72 -16.66 8.75
N PHE A 220 -6.94 -16.35 9.24
CA PHE A 220 -7.95 -15.72 8.42
C PHE A 220 -7.59 -14.26 8.07
N SER A 221 -7.11 -13.48 9.06
CA SER A 221 -6.63 -12.13 8.78
C SER A 221 -5.46 -12.14 7.78
N THR A 222 -4.53 -13.11 7.91
CA THR A 222 -3.41 -13.25 6.97
C THR A 222 -3.89 -13.55 5.55
N ILE A 223 -4.87 -14.45 5.38
CA ILE A 223 -5.45 -14.76 4.06
C ILE A 223 -6.12 -13.51 3.47
N ASN A 224 -6.91 -12.78 4.25
CA ASN A 224 -7.56 -11.55 3.79
C ASN A 224 -6.54 -10.44 3.48
N THR A 225 -5.46 -10.34 4.23
CA THR A 225 -4.38 -9.38 3.92
C THR A 225 -3.65 -9.76 2.62
N ILE A 226 -3.46 -11.07 2.35
CA ILE A 226 -2.97 -11.53 1.04
C ILE A 226 -3.97 -11.13 -0.06
N LEU A 227 -5.27 -11.32 0.16
CA LEU A 227 -6.31 -10.92 -0.80
C LEU A 227 -6.35 -9.40 -1.03
N ALA A 228 -6.18 -8.59 0.03
CA ALA A 228 -5.99 -7.15 -0.10
C ALA A 228 -4.73 -6.82 -0.92
N GLY A 229 -3.67 -7.62 -0.74
CA GLY A 229 -2.48 -7.56 -1.58
C GLY A 229 -2.78 -7.75 -3.07
N VAL A 230 -3.62 -8.72 -3.41
CA VAL A 230 -4.08 -8.97 -4.79
C VAL A 230 -4.92 -7.80 -5.31
N TRP A 231 -5.85 -7.30 -4.51
CA TRP A 231 -6.72 -6.16 -4.83
C TRP A 231 -5.90 -4.90 -5.18
N LEU A 232 -4.94 -4.53 -4.34
CA LEU A 232 -4.07 -3.36 -4.53
C LEU A 232 -3.06 -3.58 -5.68
N GLY A 233 -2.54 -4.80 -5.83
CA GLY A 233 -1.65 -5.16 -6.93
C GLY A 233 -2.34 -5.08 -8.29
N LEU A 234 -3.60 -5.54 -8.38
CA LEU A 234 -4.42 -5.39 -9.58
C LEU A 234 -4.70 -3.91 -9.90
N ALA A 235 -5.07 -3.12 -8.89
CA ALA A 235 -5.29 -1.68 -9.05
C ALA A 235 -4.07 -0.98 -9.67
N TYR A 236 -2.87 -1.33 -9.18
CA TYR A 236 -1.62 -0.84 -9.78
C TYR A 236 -1.45 -1.30 -11.23
N LEU A 237 -1.66 -2.59 -11.53
CA LEU A 237 -1.49 -3.09 -12.90
C LEU A 237 -2.45 -2.45 -13.90
N MET A 238 -3.68 -2.17 -13.48
CA MET A 238 -4.70 -1.55 -14.33
C MET A 238 -4.37 -0.10 -14.69
N THR A 239 -3.75 0.66 -13.78
CA THR A 239 -3.44 2.08 -13.99
C THR A 239 -1.95 2.38 -14.19
N ARG A 240 -1.07 1.45 -13.86
CA ARG A 240 0.40 1.65 -13.79
C ARG A 240 0.78 2.80 -12.86
N SER A 241 -0.10 3.10 -11.91
CA SER A 241 0.00 4.25 -11.01
C SER A 241 -0.26 3.84 -9.57
N LEU A 242 0.49 4.41 -8.64
CA LEU A 242 0.28 4.20 -7.21
C LEU A 242 -0.90 5.02 -6.66
N TRP A 243 -1.42 6.00 -7.41
CA TRP A 243 -2.51 6.84 -6.94
C TRP A 243 -3.79 6.06 -6.63
N LEU A 244 -4.18 5.12 -7.52
CA LEU A 244 -5.36 4.28 -7.29
C LEU A 244 -5.15 3.33 -6.10
N ALA A 245 -4.03 2.60 -6.05
CA ALA A 245 -3.75 1.66 -4.97
C ALA A 245 -3.68 2.37 -3.60
N THR A 246 -2.96 3.50 -3.53
CA THR A 246 -2.90 4.33 -2.31
C THR A 246 -4.29 4.84 -1.90
N ALA A 247 -5.12 5.25 -2.87
CA ALA A 247 -6.46 5.76 -2.60
C ALA A 247 -7.41 4.69 -2.03
N LEU A 248 -7.41 3.51 -2.60
CA LEU A 248 -8.15 2.35 -2.10
C LEU A 248 -7.71 1.98 -0.68
N HIS A 249 -6.41 1.90 -0.45
CA HIS A 249 -5.81 1.48 0.80
C HIS A 249 -6.11 2.48 1.93
N TYR A 250 -5.75 3.78 1.74
CA TYR A 250 -5.97 4.75 2.82
C TYR A 250 -7.44 4.92 3.16
N SER A 251 -8.34 4.91 2.16
CA SER A 251 -9.76 5.15 2.40
C SER A 251 -10.44 3.96 3.09
N TRP A 252 -10.01 2.73 2.80
CA TRP A 252 -10.40 1.54 3.57
C TRP A 252 -10.03 1.71 5.05
N ASN A 253 -8.77 2.03 5.35
CA ASN A 253 -8.29 2.21 6.72
C ASN A 253 -8.93 3.42 7.42
N LEU A 254 -9.04 4.56 6.72
CA LEU A 254 -9.63 5.78 7.25
C LEU A 254 -11.10 5.56 7.65
N VAL A 255 -11.90 4.94 6.79
CA VAL A 255 -13.33 4.71 7.06
C VAL A 255 -13.50 3.70 8.21
N MET A 256 -12.64 2.69 8.29
CA MET A 256 -12.66 1.72 9.39
C MET A 256 -12.45 2.38 10.74
N VAL A 257 -11.45 3.26 10.84
CA VAL A 257 -11.12 3.93 12.10
C VAL A 257 -12.00 5.14 12.32
N PHE A 258 -12.05 6.11 11.38
CA PHE A 258 -12.74 7.39 11.62
C PHE A 258 -14.25 7.25 11.61
N VAL A 259 -14.84 6.51 10.68
CA VAL A 259 -16.30 6.39 10.61
C VAL A 259 -16.81 5.38 11.63
N PHE A 260 -16.21 4.20 11.68
CA PHE A 260 -16.76 3.07 12.43
C PHE A 260 -16.10 2.82 13.80
N GLY A 261 -14.95 3.43 14.10
CA GLY A 261 -14.24 3.24 15.36
C GLY A 261 -13.81 1.79 15.60
N LEU A 262 -13.53 1.06 14.53
CA LEU A 262 -13.11 -0.33 14.59
C LEU A 262 -11.58 -0.47 14.54
N PRO A 263 -11.00 -1.55 15.07
CA PRO A 263 -9.57 -1.82 14.96
C PRO A 263 -9.15 -1.93 13.47
N VAL A 264 -7.98 -1.40 13.13
CA VAL A 264 -7.36 -1.54 11.81
C VAL A 264 -6.14 -2.44 11.93
N SER A 265 -6.16 -3.59 11.28
CA SER A 265 -5.08 -4.58 11.30
C SER A 265 -4.58 -4.92 12.72
N GLY A 266 -5.49 -4.98 13.69
CA GLY A 266 -5.21 -5.24 15.10
C GLY A 266 -4.82 -4.02 15.94
N PHE A 267 -4.72 -2.81 15.35
CA PHE A 267 -4.39 -1.59 16.08
C PHE A 267 -5.67 -0.84 16.51
N VAL A 268 -5.70 -0.44 17.80
CA VAL A 268 -6.84 0.25 18.44
C VAL A 268 -6.53 1.72 18.79
N SER A 269 -5.31 2.17 18.55
CA SER A 269 -4.77 3.44 19.07
C SER A 269 -5.58 4.68 18.71
N PHE A 270 -6.33 4.66 17.61
CA PHE A 270 -7.06 5.82 17.07
C PHE A 270 -8.59 5.73 17.24
N GLN A 271 -9.13 4.69 17.89
CA GLN A 271 -10.58 4.52 18.02
C GLN A 271 -11.26 5.67 18.79
N HIS A 272 -10.51 6.36 19.67
CA HIS A 272 -11.00 7.53 20.41
C HIS A 272 -11.24 8.77 19.53
N LEU A 273 -10.70 8.80 18.30
CA LEU A 273 -10.87 9.87 17.31
C LEU A 273 -12.04 9.60 16.35
N ALA A 274 -12.79 8.53 16.55
CA ALA A 274 -13.83 8.09 15.63
C ALA A 274 -15.14 8.85 15.81
N TRP A 275 -15.95 8.87 14.75
CA TRP A 275 -17.32 9.37 14.78
C TRP A 275 -18.28 8.38 15.46
N LEU A 276 -18.16 7.09 15.14
CA LEU A 276 -18.94 6.03 15.80
C LEU A 276 -17.99 5.19 16.67
N ARG A 277 -18.56 4.54 17.65
CA ARG A 277 -17.90 3.50 18.45
C ARG A 277 -18.38 2.13 17.97
N GLY A 278 -17.49 1.42 17.28
CA GLY A 278 -17.72 0.05 16.82
C GLY A 278 -17.27 -0.97 17.86
N GLU A 279 -18.10 -1.98 18.10
CA GLU A 279 -17.80 -3.10 18.99
C GLU A 279 -18.10 -4.41 18.27
N SER A 280 -17.10 -5.29 18.17
CA SER A 280 -17.29 -6.66 17.66
C SER A 280 -18.02 -7.50 18.71
N ARG A 281 -19.16 -8.11 18.34
CA ARG A 281 -20.00 -8.92 19.23
C ARG A 281 -20.30 -10.31 18.69
N GLY A 282 -20.02 -10.55 17.42
CA GLY A 282 -20.30 -11.80 16.73
C GLY A 282 -19.13 -12.78 16.72
N PRO A 283 -19.31 -13.92 16.04
CA PRO A 283 -18.24 -14.88 15.80
C PRO A 283 -17.07 -14.23 15.07
N ALA A 284 -15.84 -14.55 15.49
CA ALA A 284 -14.61 -13.97 14.94
C ALA A 284 -14.47 -14.13 13.43
N TRP A 285 -14.99 -15.22 12.84
CA TRP A 285 -14.94 -15.44 11.39
C TRP A 285 -15.86 -14.49 10.58
N ILE A 286 -16.81 -13.78 11.24
CA ILE A 286 -17.64 -12.74 10.61
C ILE A 286 -17.04 -11.37 10.90
N SER A 287 -16.89 -11.03 12.21
CA SER A 287 -16.54 -9.68 12.66
C SER A 287 -15.04 -9.38 12.67
N GLY A 288 -14.19 -10.41 12.51
CA GLY A 288 -12.75 -10.29 12.69
C GLY A 288 -12.29 -10.06 14.13
N SER A 289 -13.22 -9.97 15.10
CA SER A 289 -12.93 -9.78 16.54
C SER A 289 -12.01 -8.57 16.78
N ASP A 290 -11.02 -8.73 17.67
CA ASP A 290 -10.07 -7.68 18.08
C ASP A 290 -9.04 -7.29 16.98
N TYR A 291 -8.94 -8.07 15.90
CA TYR A 291 -8.15 -7.66 14.74
C TYR A 291 -8.86 -6.58 13.90
N GLY A 292 -10.18 -6.60 13.91
CA GLY A 292 -11.06 -5.76 13.12
C GLY A 292 -11.67 -6.48 11.92
N PRO A 293 -12.54 -5.80 11.16
CA PRO A 293 -13.29 -6.37 10.02
C PRO A 293 -12.43 -7.13 9.02
N GLU A 294 -11.17 -6.74 8.86
CA GLU A 294 -10.20 -7.36 7.94
C GLU A 294 -9.98 -8.85 8.20
N ALA A 295 -10.24 -9.35 9.42
CA ALA A 295 -10.17 -10.77 9.74
C ALA A 295 -11.53 -11.49 9.60
N GLY A 296 -12.53 -10.86 8.98
CA GLY A 296 -13.88 -11.39 8.81
C GLY A 296 -14.22 -11.78 7.36
N ALA A 297 -15.21 -12.66 7.20
CA ALA A 297 -15.70 -13.10 5.88
C ALA A 297 -16.38 -11.95 5.09
N ALA A 298 -16.94 -10.96 5.79
CA ALA A 298 -17.51 -9.77 5.15
C ALA A 298 -16.44 -8.98 4.38
N ALA A 299 -15.23 -8.82 4.95
CA ALA A 299 -14.11 -8.20 4.27
C ALA A 299 -13.65 -9.04 3.07
N THR A 300 -13.59 -10.38 3.19
CA THR A 300 -13.30 -11.26 2.04
C THR A 300 -14.23 -10.95 0.87
N LEU A 301 -15.55 -10.92 1.12
CA LEU A 301 -16.54 -10.64 0.09
C LEU A 301 -16.37 -9.23 -0.50
N ALA A 302 -16.17 -8.22 0.34
CA ALA A 302 -15.96 -6.84 -0.08
C ALA A 302 -14.71 -6.70 -0.99
N LEU A 303 -13.59 -7.33 -0.62
CA LEU A 303 -12.37 -7.32 -1.41
C LEU A 303 -12.56 -8.03 -2.77
N LEU A 304 -13.26 -9.17 -2.80
CA LEU A 304 -13.56 -9.89 -4.06
C LEU A 304 -14.44 -9.04 -4.98
N VAL A 305 -15.53 -8.45 -4.46
CA VAL A 305 -16.43 -7.59 -5.25
C VAL A 305 -15.68 -6.36 -5.76
N SER A 306 -14.91 -5.69 -4.89
CA SER A 306 -14.13 -4.52 -5.29
C SER A 306 -13.06 -4.86 -6.34
N THR A 307 -12.40 -6.02 -6.21
CA THR A 307 -11.44 -6.53 -7.21
C THR A 307 -12.13 -6.72 -8.57
N LEU A 308 -13.33 -7.31 -8.59
CA LEU A 308 -14.12 -7.47 -9.82
C LEU A 308 -14.53 -6.13 -10.43
N VAL A 309 -14.90 -5.14 -9.61
CA VAL A 309 -15.20 -3.78 -10.07
C VAL A 309 -13.99 -3.16 -10.73
N ILE A 310 -12.80 -3.24 -10.11
CA ILE A 310 -11.56 -2.72 -10.71
C ILE A 310 -11.29 -3.40 -12.05
N TRP A 311 -11.44 -4.70 -12.12
CA TRP A 311 -11.13 -5.49 -13.30
C TRP A 311 -12.11 -5.27 -14.46
N LYS A 312 -13.43 -5.23 -14.17
CA LYS A 312 -14.49 -5.30 -15.20
C LYS A 312 -15.11 -3.95 -15.58
N SER A 313 -15.03 -2.91 -14.72
CA SER A 313 -15.75 -1.65 -14.96
C SER A 313 -15.22 -0.83 -16.13
N GLY A 314 -13.96 -1.01 -16.52
CA GLY A 314 -13.31 -0.16 -17.51
C GLY A 314 -12.98 1.28 -17.03
N TRP A 315 -13.27 1.60 -15.77
CA TRP A 315 -13.03 2.93 -15.19
C TRP A 315 -11.55 3.23 -14.97
N PHE A 316 -10.76 2.19 -14.72
CA PHE A 316 -9.35 2.27 -14.35
C PHE A 316 -8.51 1.69 -15.48
N ARG A 317 -7.74 2.56 -16.16
CA ARG A 317 -6.87 2.16 -17.26
C ARG A 317 -5.59 2.98 -17.23
N ALA A 318 -4.48 2.34 -17.56
CA ALA A 318 -3.21 3.03 -17.70
C ALA A 318 -3.29 4.06 -18.83
N THR A 319 -2.84 5.27 -18.56
CA THR A 319 -2.70 6.30 -19.60
C THR A 319 -1.46 6.04 -20.43
N PRO A 320 -1.43 6.47 -21.72
CA PRO A 320 -0.20 6.36 -22.56
C PRO A 320 1.02 6.98 -21.87
N GLU A 321 0.80 8.04 -21.09
CA GLU A 321 1.84 8.73 -20.33
C GLU A 321 2.43 7.84 -19.21
N MET A 322 1.59 7.03 -18.53
CA MET A 322 2.04 6.08 -17.49
C MET A 322 2.69 4.86 -18.11
N LEU A 323 2.15 4.33 -19.22
CA LEU A 323 2.78 3.25 -19.95
C LEU A 323 4.19 3.65 -20.37
N ALA A 324 4.36 4.80 -21.03
CA ALA A 324 5.67 5.30 -21.45
C ALA A 324 6.63 5.55 -20.27
N ALA A 325 6.12 5.93 -19.09
CA ALA A 325 6.95 6.15 -17.91
C ALA A 325 7.49 4.82 -17.30
N VAL A 326 6.71 3.75 -17.42
CA VAL A 326 7.03 2.42 -16.87
C VAL A 326 7.79 1.55 -17.87
N GLU A 327 7.56 1.74 -19.19
CA GLU A 327 8.24 1.00 -20.24
C GLU A 327 9.73 1.31 -20.27
N HIS A 328 10.55 0.27 -20.26
CA HIS A 328 11.96 0.33 -20.52
C HIS A 328 12.32 -0.67 -21.62
N GLY A 329 12.32 -0.17 -22.87
CA GLY A 329 13.03 -0.78 -24.00
C GLY A 329 12.47 -2.06 -24.60
N LYS A 330 11.55 -2.79 -23.97
CA LYS A 330 10.83 -3.93 -24.58
C LYS A 330 9.36 -3.87 -24.17
N PRO A 331 8.43 -4.10 -25.10
CA PRO A 331 7.03 -4.21 -24.77
C PRO A 331 6.83 -5.38 -23.80
N GLU A 332 6.21 -5.09 -22.65
CA GLU A 332 5.72 -6.15 -21.76
C GLU A 332 4.82 -7.09 -22.61
N ARG A 333 4.97 -8.40 -22.40
CA ARG A 333 3.98 -9.34 -22.95
C ARG A 333 2.61 -8.85 -22.53
N PRO A 334 1.69 -8.55 -23.45
CA PRO A 334 0.37 -8.06 -23.08
C PRO A 334 -0.22 -9.08 -22.10
N LEU A 335 -0.69 -8.59 -20.95
CA LEU A 335 -1.62 -9.36 -20.14
C LEU A 335 -2.83 -9.59 -21.05
N ASN A 336 -2.97 -10.78 -21.63
CA ASN A 336 -4.19 -11.21 -22.30
C ASN A 336 -5.31 -11.36 -21.25
N ILE A 337 -5.80 -10.22 -20.75
CA ILE A 337 -6.92 -10.14 -19.82
C ILE A 337 -8.24 -9.88 -20.60
N THR A 338 -8.16 -9.66 -21.90
CA THR A 338 -9.33 -9.47 -22.75
C THR A 338 -9.60 -10.73 -23.58
N ALA A 339 -10.40 -11.60 -23.04
CA ALA A 339 -11.20 -12.53 -23.84
C ALA A 339 -12.43 -11.76 -24.37
N ASP A 340 -12.27 -10.78 -25.27
CA ASP A 340 -13.42 -10.22 -25.99
C ASP A 340 -12.96 -9.11 -26.94
N ASP A 341 -12.16 -9.48 -27.99
CA ASP A 341 -11.97 -8.63 -29.18
C ASP A 341 -12.12 -9.42 -30.49
N GLU A 342 -12.98 -10.45 -30.46
CA GLU A 342 -13.32 -11.25 -31.65
C GLU A 342 -14.66 -10.88 -32.32
N THR A 343 -15.17 -9.67 -32.13
CA THR A 343 -16.40 -9.25 -32.84
C THR A 343 -16.31 -7.84 -33.46
N ALA A 344 -15.23 -7.53 -34.15
CA ALA A 344 -15.18 -6.31 -34.95
C ALA A 344 -14.49 -6.54 -36.30
N SER A 345 -14.94 -7.60 -37.04
CA SER A 345 -14.69 -7.69 -38.49
C SER A 345 -15.69 -8.68 -39.12
N ARG A 346 -16.94 -8.22 -39.30
CA ARG A 346 -17.80 -8.65 -40.38
C ARG A 346 -18.73 -7.52 -40.83
#